data_1a45742002541c6d2e984c95ba33c45b
#
_entry.id   1a45742002541c6d2e984c95ba33c45b
#
_cell.length_a   1.000
_cell.length_b   1.000
_cell.length_c   1.000
_cell.angle_alpha   90.00
_cell.angle_beta   90.00
_cell.angle_gamma   90.00
#
_symmetry.space_group_name_H-M   'P 1'
#
loop_
_entity.id
_entity.type
_entity.pdbx_description
1 polymer ?
#
loop_
_entity_poly.entity_id
_entity_poly.type
_entity_poly.pdbx_seq_one_letter_code
_entity_poly.pdbx_strand_id
1 'polypeptide(L)'
;MNILVTGASGSGTTTLGVALATHLHGVALDADGYYWLPTETPYTQRRDKFERNALLIKDMQVSETVIISGSIMNYGDYLENLFDLIVFLYLPAEIRIPRLKAREEARFGSASPEFLDWAAQYDSGPAVGSRTLLTIPPGCASVPARCLGWKAI
;
A
#
# COMPACT_ATOMS: atom_id res chain seq x y z
N MET A 1 -18.22 -3.31 0.88
CA MET A 1 -17.08 -4.23 0.95
C MET A 1 -15.78 -3.44 0.86
N ASN A 2 -14.91 -3.60 1.86
CA ASN A 2 -13.64 -2.88 1.93
C ASN A 2 -12.47 -3.87 1.73
N ILE A 3 -11.67 -3.64 0.71
CA ILE A 3 -10.52 -4.48 0.37
C ILE A 3 -9.24 -3.67 0.55
N LEU A 4 -8.29 -4.21 1.31
CA LEU A 4 -6.94 -3.67 1.40
C LEU A 4 -6.01 -4.44 0.49
N VAL A 5 -5.33 -3.76 -0.42
CA VAL A 5 -4.23 -4.32 -1.22
C VAL A 5 -2.93 -3.74 -0.70
N THR A 6 -2.12 -4.55 -0.04
CA THR A 6 -0.88 -4.11 0.60
C THR A 6 0.33 -4.93 0.15
N GLY A 7 1.52 -4.40 0.35
CA GLY A 7 2.77 -5.04 -0.04
C GLY A 7 3.92 -4.03 -0.04
N ALA A 8 5.11 -4.49 -0.37
CA ALA A 8 6.28 -3.63 -0.45
C ALA A 8 6.16 -2.60 -1.59
N SER A 9 6.82 -1.46 -1.44
CA SER A 9 6.94 -0.47 -2.52
C SER A 9 7.46 -1.13 -3.80
N GLY A 10 6.79 -0.87 -4.94
CA GLY A 10 7.11 -1.48 -6.22
C GLY A 10 6.47 -2.85 -6.47
N SER A 11 5.70 -3.43 -5.54
CA SER A 11 5.01 -4.71 -5.75
C SER A 11 3.77 -4.63 -6.65
N GLY A 12 3.25 -3.44 -6.92
CA GLY A 12 2.10 -3.24 -7.82
C GLY A 12 0.76 -3.10 -7.09
N THR A 13 0.75 -2.79 -5.81
CA THR A 13 -0.47 -2.62 -5.00
C THR A 13 -1.46 -1.65 -5.63
N THR A 14 -1.00 -0.46 -6.04
CA THR A 14 -1.86 0.54 -6.69
C THR A 14 -2.42 0.04 -8.02
N THR A 15 -1.61 -0.63 -8.83
CA THR A 15 -2.05 -1.21 -10.12
C THR A 15 -3.15 -2.24 -9.91
N LEU A 16 -2.96 -3.17 -8.97
CA LEU A 16 -3.98 -4.16 -8.66
C LEU A 16 -5.23 -3.52 -8.05
N GLY A 17 -5.06 -2.54 -7.15
CA GLY A 17 -6.18 -1.85 -6.52
C GLY A 17 -7.09 -1.15 -7.53
N VAL A 18 -6.51 -0.45 -8.50
CA VAL A 18 -7.28 0.19 -9.60
C VAL A 18 -7.97 -0.86 -10.48
N ALA A 19 -7.28 -1.95 -10.83
CA ALA A 19 -7.87 -3.02 -11.62
C ALA A 19 -9.04 -3.70 -10.89
N LEU A 20 -8.90 -3.97 -9.59
CA LEU A 20 -9.99 -4.53 -8.78
C LEU A 20 -11.16 -3.56 -8.66
N ALA A 21 -10.92 -2.27 -8.43
CA ALA A 21 -11.96 -1.27 -8.36
C ALA A 21 -12.76 -1.21 -9.66
N THR A 22 -12.08 -1.22 -10.80
CA THR A 22 -12.73 -1.25 -12.13
C THR A 22 -13.57 -2.53 -12.30
N HIS A 23 -13.02 -3.69 -11.94
CA HIS A 23 -13.70 -4.98 -12.10
C HIS A 23 -14.91 -5.15 -11.18
N LEU A 24 -14.82 -4.63 -9.96
CA LEU A 24 -15.86 -4.73 -8.93
C LEU A 24 -16.82 -3.53 -8.93
N HIS A 25 -16.68 -2.60 -9.90
CA HIS A 25 -17.47 -1.38 -9.97
C HIS A 25 -17.39 -0.54 -8.69
N GLY A 26 -16.22 -0.55 -8.04
CA GLY A 26 -15.93 0.15 -6.80
C GLY A 26 -15.03 1.38 -6.99
N VAL A 27 -14.56 1.91 -5.86
CA VAL A 27 -13.65 3.07 -5.81
C VAL A 27 -12.26 2.63 -5.36
N ALA A 28 -11.22 3.11 -6.05
CA ALA A 28 -9.82 2.92 -5.66
C ALA A 28 -9.33 4.12 -4.85
N LEU A 29 -8.78 3.87 -3.68
CA LEU A 29 -8.16 4.86 -2.80
C LEU A 29 -6.68 4.50 -2.60
N ASP A 30 -5.80 5.51 -2.57
CA ASP A 30 -4.37 5.32 -2.30
C ASP A 30 -4.04 5.80 -0.88
N ALA A 31 -3.56 4.91 -0.03
CA ALA A 31 -3.23 5.20 1.36
C ALA A 31 -2.18 6.32 1.50
N ASP A 32 -1.25 6.44 0.55
CA ASP A 32 -0.24 7.50 0.57
C ASP A 32 -0.86 8.90 0.41
N GLY A 33 -1.95 9.03 -0.33
CA GLY A 33 -2.70 10.29 -0.47
C GLY A 33 -3.33 10.79 0.84
N TYR A 34 -3.60 9.87 1.77
CA TYR A 34 -4.09 10.22 3.12
C TYR A 34 -2.94 10.46 4.09
N TYR A 35 -1.86 9.71 3.97
CA TYR A 35 -0.73 9.79 4.89
C TYR A 35 0.09 11.05 4.72
N TRP A 36 0.31 11.48 3.48
CA TRP A 36 1.16 12.61 3.13
C TRP A 36 0.32 13.84 2.79
N LEU A 37 0.82 15.03 3.20
CA LEU A 37 0.26 16.29 2.73
C LEU A 37 0.70 16.56 1.29
N PRO A 38 -0.14 17.20 0.47
CA PRO A 38 0.20 17.61 -0.89
C PRO A 38 1.13 18.83 -0.86
N THR A 39 2.43 18.57 -0.70
CA THR A 39 3.48 19.59 -0.66
C THR A 39 4.24 19.64 -1.98
N GLU A 40 4.94 20.77 -2.23
CA GLU A 40 5.76 20.94 -3.43
C GLU A 40 6.79 19.82 -3.59
N THR A 41 7.44 19.43 -2.47
CA THR A 41 8.27 18.22 -2.42
C THR A 41 7.42 17.07 -1.87
N PRO A 42 7.07 16.07 -2.69
CA PRO A 42 6.21 14.95 -2.28
C PRO A 42 6.82 14.16 -1.12
N TYR A 43 5.95 13.57 -0.30
CA TYR A 43 6.33 12.63 0.78
C TYR A 43 7.23 13.22 1.88
N THR A 44 7.19 14.55 2.09
CA THR A 44 8.01 15.23 3.10
C THR A 44 7.26 15.56 4.39
N GLN A 45 5.96 15.81 4.29
CA GLN A 45 5.13 16.20 5.44
C GLN A 45 3.98 15.22 5.65
N ARG A 46 3.91 14.70 6.87
CA ARG A 46 2.85 13.77 7.26
C ARG A 46 1.60 14.54 7.68
N ARG A 47 0.46 14.06 7.28
CA ARG A 47 -0.83 14.54 7.78
C ARG A 47 -1.00 14.12 9.24
N ASP A 48 -1.71 14.94 10.03
CA ASP A 48 -2.10 14.57 11.38
C ASP A 48 -2.89 13.25 11.40
N LYS A 49 -2.66 12.42 12.42
CA LYS A 49 -3.24 11.09 12.51
C LYS A 49 -4.76 11.09 12.54
N PHE A 50 -5.35 12.02 13.29
CA PHE A 50 -6.81 12.09 13.43
C PHE A 50 -7.44 12.60 12.13
N GLU A 51 -6.86 13.64 11.53
CA GLU A 51 -7.29 14.18 10.24
C GLU A 51 -7.21 13.11 9.13
N ARG A 52 -6.07 12.42 9.05
CA ARG A 52 -5.85 11.33 8.08
C ARG A 52 -6.92 10.24 8.18
N ASN A 53 -7.18 9.76 9.43
CA ASN A 53 -8.14 8.71 9.68
C ASN A 53 -9.57 9.17 9.36
N ALA A 54 -9.93 10.38 9.75
CA ALA A 54 -11.27 10.94 9.49
C ALA A 54 -11.53 11.06 7.98
N LEU A 55 -10.55 11.53 7.20
CA LEU A 55 -10.65 11.63 5.75
C LEU A 55 -10.81 10.24 5.12
N LEU A 56 -9.98 9.28 5.49
CA LEU A 56 -10.05 7.93 4.93
C LEU A 56 -11.40 7.27 5.25
N ILE A 57 -11.86 7.33 6.51
CA ILE A 57 -13.17 6.77 6.90
C ILE A 57 -14.31 7.42 6.11
N LYS A 58 -14.28 8.74 5.94
CA LYS A 58 -15.26 9.45 5.14
C LYS A 58 -15.28 8.94 3.70
N ASP A 59 -14.13 8.81 3.08
CA ASP A 59 -14.03 8.39 1.69
C ASP A 59 -14.33 6.88 1.51
N MET A 60 -14.14 6.06 2.54
CA MET A 60 -14.60 4.66 2.54
C MET A 60 -16.13 4.51 2.49
N GLN A 61 -16.87 5.57 2.78
CA GLN A 61 -18.35 5.56 2.77
C GLN A 61 -18.94 5.98 1.41
N VAL A 62 -18.12 6.38 0.43
CA VAL A 62 -18.62 6.90 -0.85
C VAL A 62 -19.13 5.80 -1.79
N SER A 63 -18.81 4.53 -1.52
CA SER A 63 -19.20 3.39 -2.34
C SER A 63 -19.41 2.15 -1.50
N GLU A 64 -20.26 1.24 -1.97
CA GLU A 64 -20.45 -0.08 -1.36
C GLU A 64 -19.20 -0.97 -1.47
N THR A 65 -18.34 -0.70 -2.47
CA THR A 65 -17.08 -1.41 -2.66
C THR A 65 -15.94 -0.42 -2.76
N VAL A 66 -14.98 -0.52 -1.83
CA VAL A 66 -13.81 0.35 -1.76
C VAL A 66 -12.55 -0.49 -1.69
N ILE A 67 -11.61 -0.19 -2.57
CA ILE A 67 -10.30 -0.83 -2.61
C ILE A 67 -9.25 0.19 -2.18
N ILE A 68 -8.54 -0.10 -1.08
CA ILE A 68 -7.47 0.75 -0.58
C ILE A 68 -6.14 0.09 -0.92
N SER A 69 -5.26 0.83 -1.58
CA SER A 69 -3.92 0.39 -1.95
C SER A 69 -2.87 1.03 -1.05
N GLY A 70 -1.88 0.27 -0.61
CA GLY A 70 -0.74 0.77 0.16
C GLY A 70 -0.72 0.31 1.61
N SER A 71 -0.10 1.11 2.49
CA SER A 71 0.08 0.76 3.90
C SER A 71 -0.85 1.56 4.80
N ILE A 72 -1.62 0.86 5.65
CA ILE A 72 -2.44 1.45 6.70
C ILE A 72 -1.88 1.19 8.10
N MET A 73 -0.58 0.91 8.22
CA MET A 73 0.05 0.74 9.54
C MET A 73 -0.10 1.96 10.42
N ASN A 74 -0.33 1.72 11.71
CA ASN A 74 -0.50 2.78 12.70
C ASN A 74 -1.69 3.72 12.45
N TYR A 75 -2.70 3.25 11.71
CA TYR A 75 -3.97 3.96 11.61
C TYR A 75 -4.86 3.67 12.83
N GLY A 76 -4.60 2.57 13.54
CA GLY A 76 -5.28 2.12 14.76
C GLY A 76 -6.27 0.99 14.50
N ASP A 77 -6.53 0.22 15.55
CA ASP A 77 -7.29 -1.03 15.49
C ASP A 77 -8.68 -0.85 14.86
N TYR A 78 -9.34 0.28 15.14
CA TYR A 78 -10.65 0.56 14.56
C TYR A 78 -10.61 0.52 13.02
N LEU A 79 -9.65 1.22 12.42
CA LEU A 79 -9.55 1.32 10.96
C LEU A 79 -9.02 0.01 10.35
N GLU A 80 -8.09 -0.65 11.05
CA GLU A 80 -7.51 -1.92 10.61
C GLU A 80 -8.56 -3.04 10.59
N ASN A 81 -9.62 -2.96 11.41
CA ASN A 81 -10.73 -3.91 11.46
C ASN A 81 -11.87 -3.62 10.47
N LEU A 82 -11.81 -2.55 9.67
CA LEU A 82 -12.85 -2.22 8.68
C LEU A 82 -12.73 -2.99 7.37
N PHE A 83 -11.72 -3.81 7.20
CA PHE A 83 -11.47 -4.54 5.94
C PHE A 83 -12.09 -5.94 5.96
N ASP A 84 -12.89 -6.22 4.95
CA ASP A 84 -13.48 -7.54 4.71
C ASP A 84 -12.46 -8.52 4.10
N LEU A 85 -11.47 -7.98 3.36
CA LEU A 85 -10.43 -8.75 2.69
C LEU A 85 -9.10 -7.98 2.68
N ILE A 86 -8.01 -8.67 2.99
CA ILE A 86 -6.65 -8.13 2.85
C ILE A 86 -5.89 -8.98 1.84
N VAL A 87 -5.45 -8.33 0.77
CA VAL A 87 -4.62 -8.93 -0.28
C VAL A 87 -3.18 -8.46 -0.09
N PHE A 88 -2.29 -9.40 0.21
CA PHE A 88 -0.87 -9.10 0.33
C PHE A 88 -0.14 -9.47 -0.97
N LEU A 89 0.50 -8.48 -1.60
CA LEU A 89 1.31 -8.68 -2.79
C LEU A 89 2.79 -8.83 -2.40
N TYR A 90 3.31 -10.01 -2.64
CA TYR A 90 4.73 -10.27 -2.55
C TYR A 90 5.40 -10.24 -3.93
N LEU A 91 6.46 -9.46 -4.03
CA LEU A 91 7.35 -9.44 -5.18
C LEU A 91 8.78 -9.31 -4.65
N PRO A 92 9.72 -10.21 -5.02
CA PRO A 92 11.10 -10.16 -4.57
C PRO A 92 11.79 -8.81 -4.84
N ALA A 93 12.69 -8.40 -3.94
CA ALA A 93 13.37 -7.11 -4.02
C ALA A 93 14.12 -6.92 -5.35
N GLU A 94 14.76 -7.97 -5.85
CA GLU A 94 15.49 -7.95 -7.12
C GLU A 94 14.62 -7.62 -8.34
N ILE A 95 13.30 -7.84 -8.25
CA ILE A 95 12.37 -7.48 -9.34
C ILE A 95 11.76 -6.11 -9.08
N ARG A 96 11.38 -5.78 -7.84
CA ARG A 96 10.64 -4.54 -7.55
C ARG A 96 11.55 -3.31 -7.47
N ILE A 97 12.82 -3.43 -7.02
CA ILE A 97 13.72 -2.28 -6.91
C ILE A 97 14.04 -1.66 -8.27
N PRO A 98 14.40 -2.41 -9.33
CA PRO A 98 14.55 -1.83 -10.67
C PRO A 98 13.28 -1.14 -11.19
N ARG A 99 12.10 -1.72 -10.95
CA ARG A 99 10.81 -1.10 -11.33
C ARG A 99 10.57 0.20 -10.57
N LEU A 100 10.85 0.20 -9.28
CA LEU A 100 10.72 1.36 -8.41
C LEU A 100 11.65 2.48 -8.87
N LYS A 101 12.92 2.17 -9.14
CA LYS A 101 13.90 3.11 -9.67
C LYS A 101 13.41 3.76 -10.97
N ALA A 102 13.02 2.96 -11.96
CA ALA A 102 12.52 3.46 -13.24
C ALA A 102 11.28 4.35 -13.07
N ARG A 103 10.37 3.99 -12.16
CA ARG A 103 9.18 4.80 -11.84
C ARG A 103 9.56 6.15 -11.24
N GLU A 104 10.46 6.18 -10.26
CA GLU A 104 10.90 7.42 -9.60
C GLU A 104 11.65 8.33 -10.59
N GLU A 105 12.53 7.77 -11.41
CA GLU A 105 13.22 8.50 -12.47
C GLU A 105 12.24 9.12 -13.48
N ALA A 106 11.21 8.38 -13.89
CA ALA A 106 10.19 8.89 -14.80
C ALA A 106 9.31 10.00 -14.17
N ARG A 107 9.05 9.95 -12.85
CA ARG A 107 8.18 10.90 -12.15
C ARG A 107 8.91 12.16 -11.68
N PHE A 108 10.15 12.01 -11.22
CA PHE A 108 10.90 13.04 -10.50
C PHE A 108 12.25 13.38 -11.13
N GLY A 109 12.61 12.72 -12.26
CA GLY A 109 13.89 12.90 -12.92
C GLY A 109 15.05 12.13 -12.28
N SER A 110 14.90 11.67 -11.05
CA SER A 110 15.89 10.85 -10.34
C SER A 110 15.22 9.99 -9.27
N ALA A 111 15.88 8.89 -8.91
CA ALA A 111 15.47 8.05 -7.79
C ALA A 111 16.40 8.28 -6.60
N SER A 112 15.85 8.55 -5.40
CA SER A 112 16.65 8.68 -4.19
C SER A 112 17.27 7.33 -3.82
N PRO A 113 18.61 7.26 -3.64
CA PRO A 113 19.28 6.04 -3.18
C PRO A 113 18.76 5.58 -1.82
N GLU A 114 18.53 6.51 -0.88
CA GLU A 114 18.03 6.22 0.46
C GLU A 114 16.65 5.57 0.42
N PHE A 115 15.79 6.03 -0.49
CA PHE A 115 14.47 5.44 -0.69
C PHE A 115 14.55 4.02 -1.26
N LEU A 116 15.44 3.79 -2.23
CA LEU A 116 15.64 2.45 -2.81
C LEU A 116 16.24 1.47 -1.79
N ASP A 117 17.21 1.92 -0.99
CA ASP A 117 17.81 1.13 0.07
C ASP A 117 16.79 0.77 1.16
N TRP A 118 15.96 1.74 1.57
CA TRP A 118 14.85 1.48 2.49
C TRP A 118 13.86 0.47 1.91
N ALA A 119 13.48 0.62 0.64
CA ALA A 119 12.57 -0.29 -0.03
C ALA A 119 13.15 -1.70 -0.18
N ALA A 120 14.46 -1.84 -0.38
CA ALA A 120 15.13 -3.13 -0.49
C ALA A 120 15.09 -3.95 0.81
N GLN A 121 15.06 -3.28 1.96
CA GLN A 121 15.06 -3.92 3.29
C GLN A 121 13.70 -4.50 3.70
N TYR A 122 12.64 -4.30 2.91
CA TYR A 122 11.28 -4.71 3.27
C TYR A 122 11.16 -6.21 3.59
N ASP A 123 11.89 -7.06 2.89
CA ASP A 123 11.80 -8.53 3.04
C ASP A 123 12.65 -9.07 4.19
N SER A 124 13.72 -8.38 4.56
CA SER A 124 14.70 -8.83 5.56
C SER A 124 14.46 -8.32 6.98
N GLY A 125 13.46 -7.46 7.17
CA GLY A 125 13.14 -6.88 8.48
C GLY A 125 13.89 -5.59 8.78
N PRO A 126 13.54 -4.92 9.86
CA PRO A 126 13.16 -3.53 9.77
C PRO A 126 14.32 -2.58 9.84
N ALA A 127 14.34 -1.66 8.93
CA ALA A 127 14.55 -0.29 9.37
C ALA A 127 13.29 0.11 10.17
N VAL A 128 13.44 0.77 11.30
CA VAL A 128 12.37 1.22 12.17
C VAL A 128 11.24 1.85 11.34
N GLY A 129 10.03 1.32 11.46
CA GLY A 129 8.84 1.84 10.75
C GLY A 129 8.51 1.20 9.41
N SER A 130 9.24 0.17 8.95
CA SER A 130 8.86 -0.58 7.76
C SER A 130 8.07 -1.85 8.10
N ARG A 131 7.06 -2.18 7.31
CA ARG A 131 6.42 -3.49 7.37
C ARG A 131 7.34 -4.49 6.72
N THR A 132 7.63 -5.54 7.46
CA THR A 132 8.19 -6.77 6.92
C THR A 132 7.08 -7.80 6.83
N LEU A 133 7.32 -8.88 6.08
CA LEU A 133 6.48 -10.08 6.11
C LEU A 133 6.21 -10.57 7.54
N LEU A 134 7.11 -10.27 8.49
CA LEU A 134 7.03 -10.66 9.90
C LEU A 134 6.05 -9.82 10.72
N THR A 135 5.59 -8.67 10.21
CA THR A 135 4.66 -7.76 10.91
C THR A 135 3.24 -7.79 10.34
N ILE A 136 2.92 -8.77 9.51
CA ILE A 136 1.53 -9.02 9.08
C ILE A 136 0.74 -9.43 10.33
N PRO A 137 -0.37 -8.75 10.66
CA PRO A 137 -1.20 -9.13 11.79
C PRO A 137 -1.58 -10.62 11.73
N PRO A 138 -1.61 -11.34 12.86
CA PRO A 138 -1.93 -12.78 12.90
C PRO A 138 -3.25 -13.14 12.21
N GLY A 139 -4.20 -12.21 12.13
CA GLY A 139 -5.46 -12.37 11.42
C GLY A 139 -5.34 -12.42 9.89
N CYS A 140 -4.26 -11.87 9.30
CA CYS A 140 -4.03 -11.94 7.85
C CYS A 140 -3.43 -13.29 7.43
N ALA A 141 -2.74 -13.99 8.33
CA ALA A 141 -2.15 -15.30 8.06
C ALA A 141 -3.19 -16.46 8.03
N SER A 142 -4.40 -16.23 8.53
CA SER A 142 -5.45 -17.25 8.62
C SER A 142 -6.40 -17.28 7.42
N VAL A 143 -6.33 -16.34 6.52
CA VAL A 143 -7.00 -16.46 5.21
C VAL A 143 -6.04 -17.20 4.30
N PRO A 144 -6.35 -18.47 3.89
CA PRO A 144 -5.51 -19.14 2.91
C PRO A 144 -5.54 -18.27 1.65
N ALA A 145 -4.45 -17.57 1.41
CA ALA A 145 -4.22 -16.90 0.15
C ALA A 145 -4.27 -17.99 -0.91
N ARG A 146 -5.41 -18.18 -1.55
CA ARG A 146 -5.45 -18.79 -2.87
C ARG A 146 -4.66 -17.81 -3.72
N CYS A 147 -3.38 -18.09 -3.86
CA CYS A 147 -2.53 -17.49 -4.85
C CYS A 147 -3.21 -17.70 -6.20
N LEU A 148 -3.99 -16.73 -6.63
CA LEU A 148 -4.34 -16.61 -8.03
C LEU A 148 -3.00 -16.36 -8.71
N GLY A 149 -2.46 -17.39 -9.35
CA GLY A 149 -1.19 -17.35 -10.04
C GLY A 149 -1.27 -16.35 -11.18
N TRP A 150 -0.86 -15.13 -10.93
CA TRP A 150 -0.58 -14.17 -11.95
C TRP A 150 0.83 -14.43 -12.48
N LYS A 151 0.91 -15.08 -13.64
CA LYS A 151 2.13 -15.02 -14.45
C LYS A 151 2.30 -13.56 -14.86
N ALA A 152 3.44 -12.99 -14.49
CA ALA A 152 3.86 -11.68 -15.00
C ALA A 152 3.89 -11.77 -16.54
N ILE A 153 3.14 -10.89 -17.19
CA ILE A 153 3.29 -10.56 -18.60
C ILE A 153 4.40 -9.54 -18.72
#